data_3193b8f3e84298505781b3eb07d1d843
#
_entry.id   3193b8f3e84298505781b3eb07d1d843
#
_cell.length_a   1.000
_cell.length_b   1.000
_cell.length_c   1.000
_cell.angle_alpha   90.00
_cell.angle_beta   90.00
_cell.angle_gamma   90.00
#
_symmetry.space_group_name_H-M   'P 1'
#
loop_
_entity.id
_entity.type
_entity.pdbx_description
1 polymer ?
#
loop_
_entity_poly.entity_id
_entity_poly.type
_entity_poly.pdbx_seq_one_letter_code
_entity_poly.pdbx_strand_id
1 'polypeptide(L)'
;MLDRLQAELKAAMLARDPARTGVLRMALAAYKNEAVAKGLGPQGLLGEAEAIAVFKRLVKSREDSVEQFSAAGFPDRAAVEQAEIEVLKGFLPAMLEGVQLEAAVREAIQAAGAQSRKDMGAVMKALQARHGASYDGKAASQLVQSLLS
;
A
#
# COMPACT_ATOMS: atom_id res chain seq x y z
N MET A 1 1.45 -14.04 -0.01
CA MET A 1 0.42 -13.12 -0.60
C MET A 1 -0.53 -13.85 -1.54
N LEU A 2 -0.02 -14.51 -2.57
CA LEU A 2 -0.88 -15.15 -3.59
C LEU A 2 -1.80 -16.24 -3.00
N ASP A 3 -1.27 -17.11 -2.17
CA ASP A 3 -2.06 -18.20 -1.57
C ASP A 3 -3.20 -17.65 -0.72
N ARG A 4 -2.92 -16.62 0.08
CA ARG A 4 -3.93 -15.95 0.89
C ARG A 4 -5.00 -15.28 0.02
N LEU A 5 -4.58 -14.60 -1.04
CA LEU A 5 -5.48 -13.93 -1.97
C LEU A 5 -6.44 -14.94 -2.63
N GLN A 6 -5.92 -16.07 -3.09
CA GLN A 6 -6.73 -17.14 -3.69
C GLN A 6 -7.67 -17.78 -2.67
N ALA A 7 -7.20 -18.01 -1.45
CA ALA A 7 -8.04 -18.59 -0.38
C ALA A 7 -9.17 -17.66 0.02
N GLU A 8 -8.91 -16.37 0.16
CA GLU A 8 -9.94 -15.39 0.52
C GLU A 8 -10.92 -15.17 -0.63
N LEU A 9 -10.47 -15.23 -1.88
CA LEU A 9 -11.36 -15.18 -3.04
C LEU A 9 -12.33 -16.36 -3.04
N LYS A 10 -11.82 -17.56 -2.81
CA LYS A 10 -12.66 -18.77 -2.72
C LYS A 10 -13.68 -18.65 -1.58
N ALA A 11 -13.24 -18.16 -0.42
CA ALA A 11 -14.13 -17.96 0.73
C ALA A 11 -15.23 -16.94 0.42
N ALA A 12 -14.91 -15.85 -0.26
CA ALA A 12 -15.90 -14.84 -0.67
C ALA A 12 -16.93 -15.39 -1.66
N MET A 13 -16.48 -16.23 -2.60
CA MET A 13 -17.38 -16.90 -3.55
C MET A 13 -18.32 -17.86 -2.84
N LEU A 14 -17.82 -18.65 -1.91
CA LEU A 14 -18.62 -19.59 -1.12
C LEU A 14 -19.63 -18.88 -0.20
N ALA A 15 -19.24 -17.73 0.34
CA ALA A 15 -20.10 -16.89 1.16
C ALA A 15 -21.13 -16.09 0.35
N ARG A 16 -21.04 -16.16 -0.97
CA ARG A 16 -21.90 -15.40 -1.89
C ARG A 16 -21.86 -13.88 -1.62
N ASP A 17 -20.63 -13.39 -1.43
CA ASP A 17 -20.34 -11.97 -1.25
C ASP A 17 -19.84 -11.40 -2.59
N PRO A 18 -20.72 -10.83 -3.43
CA PRO A 18 -20.31 -10.36 -4.76
C PRO A 18 -19.36 -9.17 -4.72
N ALA A 19 -19.52 -8.27 -3.76
CA ALA A 19 -18.66 -7.09 -3.64
C ALA A 19 -17.23 -7.50 -3.32
N ARG A 20 -17.05 -8.35 -2.30
CA ARG A 20 -15.74 -8.86 -1.91
C ARG A 20 -15.11 -9.71 -3.01
N THR A 21 -15.91 -10.59 -3.64
CA THR A 21 -15.47 -11.41 -4.77
C THR A 21 -14.93 -10.55 -5.92
N GLY A 22 -15.64 -9.49 -6.27
CA GLY A 22 -15.23 -8.58 -7.35
C GLY A 22 -13.89 -7.92 -7.08
N VAL A 23 -13.70 -7.39 -5.89
CA VAL A 23 -12.44 -6.75 -5.49
C VAL A 23 -11.28 -7.75 -5.49
N LEU A 24 -11.49 -8.94 -4.94
CA LEU A 24 -10.45 -9.95 -4.87
C LEU A 24 -10.06 -10.50 -6.24
N ARG A 25 -11.03 -10.66 -7.15
CA ARG A 25 -10.74 -11.03 -8.54
C ARG A 25 -9.88 -10.00 -9.24
N MET A 26 -10.19 -8.73 -9.04
CA MET A 26 -9.42 -7.65 -9.63
C MET A 26 -8.01 -7.59 -9.05
N ALA A 27 -7.87 -7.77 -7.74
CA ALA A 27 -6.56 -7.82 -7.08
C ALA A 27 -5.72 -8.98 -7.62
N LEU A 28 -6.33 -10.15 -7.79
CA LEU A 28 -5.65 -11.31 -8.38
C LEU A 28 -5.20 -11.05 -9.81
N ALA A 29 -6.05 -10.42 -10.62
CA ALA A 29 -5.70 -10.04 -11.99
C ALA A 29 -4.52 -9.04 -12.00
N ALA A 30 -4.53 -8.05 -11.12
CA ALA A 30 -3.45 -7.08 -11.00
C ALA A 30 -2.13 -7.75 -10.59
N TYR A 31 -2.19 -8.69 -9.65
CA TYR A 31 -1.03 -9.48 -9.24
C TYR A 31 -0.44 -10.26 -10.42
N LYS A 32 -1.28 -10.98 -11.15
CA LYS A 32 -0.85 -11.78 -12.30
C LYS A 32 -0.30 -10.92 -13.43
N ASN A 33 -0.93 -9.79 -13.71
CA ASN A 33 -0.46 -8.85 -14.73
C ASN A 33 0.93 -8.31 -14.39
N GLU A 34 1.18 -7.99 -13.12
CA GLU A 34 2.51 -7.54 -12.68
C GLU A 34 3.54 -8.65 -12.81
N ALA A 35 3.20 -9.87 -12.46
CA ALA A 35 4.11 -11.02 -12.62
C ALA A 35 4.50 -11.21 -14.09
N VAL A 36 3.54 -11.09 -15.00
CA VAL A 36 3.81 -11.15 -16.45
C VAL A 36 4.69 -9.97 -16.89
N ALA A 37 4.39 -8.76 -16.44
CA ALA A 37 5.17 -7.57 -16.78
C ALA A 37 6.62 -7.66 -16.32
N LYS A 38 6.88 -8.40 -15.24
CA LYS A 38 8.23 -8.64 -14.72
C LYS A 38 8.89 -9.89 -15.32
N GLY A 39 8.29 -10.49 -16.33
CA GLY A 39 8.85 -11.65 -17.03
C GLY A 39 8.75 -12.96 -16.27
N LEU A 40 7.92 -13.03 -15.21
CA LEU A 40 7.75 -14.24 -14.40
C LEU A 40 6.69 -15.19 -14.96
N GLY A 41 5.93 -14.75 -15.95
CA GLY A 41 4.84 -15.52 -16.54
C GLY A 41 3.57 -15.53 -15.68
N PRO A 42 2.46 -16.09 -16.22
CA PRO A 42 1.16 -16.04 -15.53
C PRO A 42 1.08 -16.88 -14.27
N GLN A 43 2.02 -17.80 -14.08
CA GLN A 43 2.12 -18.64 -12.87
C GLN A 43 3.25 -18.17 -11.95
N GLY A 44 3.91 -17.05 -12.30
CA GLY A 44 5.02 -16.52 -11.53
C GLY A 44 4.59 -15.93 -10.20
N LEU A 45 5.51 -15.95 -9.23
CA LEU A 45 5.29 -15.42 -7.90
C LEU A 45 6.07 -14.11 -7.76
N LEU A 46 5.37 -13.04 -7.41
CA LEU A 46 5.99 -11.76 -7.05
C LEU A 46 6.68 -11.89 -5.70
N GLY A 47 7.81 -11.21 -5.54
CA GLY A 47 8.41 -10.99 -4.23
C GLY A 47 7.44 -10.22 -3.33
N GLU A 48 7.64 -10.30 -2.00
CA GLU A 48 6.74 -9.65 -1.04
C GLU A 48 6.64 -8.14 -1.28
N ALA A 49 7.77 -7.46 -1.47
CA ALA A 49 7.77 -6.02 -1.74
C ALA A 49 7.04 -5.65 -3.03
N GLU A 50 7.16 -6.47 -4.07
CA GLU A 50 6.50 -6.26 -5.35
C GLU A 50 4.98 -6.44 -5.23
N ALA A 51 4.55 -7.47 -4.50
CA ALA A 51 3.13 -7.72 -4.24
C ALA A 51 2.50 -6.59 -3.42
N ILE A 52 3.20 -6.11 -2.38
CA ILE A 52 2.77 -4.97 -1.57
C ILE A 52 2.62 -3.73 -2.46
N ALA A 53 3.56 -3.48 -3.36
CA ALA A 53 3.50 -2.34 -4.27
C ALA A 53 2.26 -2.39 -5.17
N VAL A 54 1.88 -3.56 -5.66
CA VAL A 54 0.65 -3.75 -6.44
C VAL A 54 -0.58 -3.34 -5.61
N PHE A 55 -0.70 -3.84 -4.38
CA PHE A 55 -1.83 -3.52 -3.51
C PHE A 55 -1.86 -2.04 -3.12
N LYS A 56 -0.72 -1.42 -2.87
CA LYS A 56 -0.64 0.03 -2.60
C LYS A 56 -1.17 0.85 -3.77
N ARG A 57 -0.85 0.48 -5.00
CA ARG A 57 -1.36 1.16 -6.20
C ARG A 57 -2.88 0.99 -6.32
N LEU A 58 -3.40 -0.20 -6.04
CA LEU A 58 -4.83 -0.46 -6.07
C LEU A 58 -5.57 0.39 -5.03
N VAL A 59 -5.03 0.50 -3.84
CA VAL A 59 -5.58 1.34 -2.76
C VAL A 59 -5.54 2.81 -3.19
N LYS A 60 -4.41 3.30 -3.69
CA LYS A 60 -4.23 4.68 -4.11
C LYS A 60 -5.24 5.09 -5.19
N SER A 61 -5.42 4.24 -6.18
CA SER A 61 -6.39 4.48 -7.25
C SER A 61 -7.82 4.64 -6.70
N ARG A 62 -8.18 3.84 -5.70
CA ARG A 62 -9.50 3.91 -5.07
C ARG A 62 -9.65 5.11 -4.15
N GLU A 63 -8.60 5.51 -3.46
CA GLU A 63 -8.61 6.73 -2.66
C GLU A 63 -8.87 7.95 -3.55
N ASP A 64 -8.25 8.01 -4.73
CA ASP A 64 -8.51 9.05 -5.71
C ASP A 64 -9.96 9.04 -6.17
N SER A 65 -10.55 7.84 -6.39
CA SER A 65 -11.96 7.69 -6.76
C SER A 65 -12.89 8.14 -5.63
N VAL A 66 -12.59 7.82 -4.38
CA VAL A 66 -13.36 8.26 -3.22
C VAL A 66 -13.41 9.79 -3.19
N GLU A 67 -12.26 10.43 -3.37
CA GLU A 67 -12.18 11.89 -3.37
C GLU A 67 -13.02 12.50 -4.51
N GLN A 68 -12.90 11.94 -5.71
CA GLN A 68 -13.64 12.42 -6.88
C GLN A 68 -15.16 12.24 -6.71
N PHE A 69 -15.61 11.08 -6.26
CA PHE A 69 -17.03 10.82 -6.03
C PHE A 69 -17.60 11.68 -4.92
N SER A 70 -16.86 11.89 -3.85
CA SER A 70 -17.28 12.76 -2.75
C SER A 70 -17.42 14.21 -3.22
N ALA A 71 -16.46 14.72 -3.96
CA ALA A 71 -16.48 16.07 -4.51
C ALA A 71 -17.62 16.27 -5.53
N ALA A 72 -17.97 15.23 -6.29
CA ALA A 72 -19.03 15.26 -7.30
C ALA A 72 -20.45 15.05 -6.73
N GLY A 73 -20.56 14.79 -5.42
CA GLY A 73 -21.86 14.58 -4.78
C GLY A 73 -22.40 13.15 -4.92
N PHE A 74 -21.54 12.15 -5.06
CA PHE A 74 -21.92 10.74 -5.14
C PHE A 74 -21.42 9.95 -3.93
N PRO A 75 -21.97 10.21 -2.71
CA PRO A 75 -21.46 9.56 -1.49
C PRO A 75 -21.63 8.03 -1.49
N ASP A 76 -22.66 7.51 -2.15
CA ASP A 76 -22.89 6.05 -2.24
C ASP A 76 -21.78 5.37 -3.04
N ARG A 77 -21.34 5.98 -4.14
CA ARG A 77 -20.22 5.47 -4.94
C ARG A 77 -18.90 5.57 -4.20
N ALA A 78 -18.69 6.67 -3.47
CA ALA A 78 -17.51 6.83 -2.62
C ALA A 78 -17.47 5.73 -1.54
N ALA A 79 -18.61 5.39 -0.94
CA ALA A 79 -18.71 4.34 0.07
C ALA A 79 -18.33 2.96 -0.48
N VAL A 80 -18.72 2.65 -1.72
CA VAL A 80 -18.34 1.39 -2.40
C VAL A 80 -16.83 1.32 -2.57
N GLU A 81 -16.21 2.38 -3.06
CA GLU A 81 -14.75 2.45 -3.21
C GLU A 81 -14.04 2.33 -1.87
N GLN A 82 -14.58 2.97 -0.82
CA GLN A 82 -14.01 2.87 0.53
C GLN A 82 -14.07 1.45 1.07
N ALA A 83 -15.15 0.73 0.84
CA ALA A 83 -15.27 -0.67 1.24
C ALA A 83 -14.23 -1.55 0.53
N GLU A 84 -13.97 -1.30 -0.75
CA GLU A 84 -12.94 -2.00 -1.51
C GLU A 84 -11.53 -1.72 -0.94
N ILE A 85 -11.26 -0.47 -0.54
CA ILE A 85 -10.01 -0.08 0.11
C ILE A 85 -9.77 -0.92 1.37
N GLU A 86 -10.80 -1.08 2.20
CA GLU A 86 -10.69 -1.86 3.43
C GLU A 86 -10.32 -3.32 3.17
N VAL A 87 -10.92 -3.93 2.13
CA VAL A 87 -10.58 -5.30 1.72
C VAL A 87 -9.10 -5.38 1.31
N LEU A 88 -8.64 -4.45 0.48
CA LEU A 88 -7.26 -4.43 -0.02
C LEU A 88 -6.24 -4.17 1.08
N LYS A 89 -6.54 -3.25 2.01
CA LYS A 89 -5.67 -2.96 3.14
C LYS A 89 -5.46 -4.16 4.05
N GLY A 90 -6.41 -5.08 4.09
CA GLY A 90 -6.26 -6.32 4.85
C GLY A 90 -5.09 -7.20 4.40
N PHE A 91 -4.59 -7.00 3.19
CA PHE A 91 -3.41 -7.72 2.65
C PHE A 91 -2.10 -6.95 2.85
N LEU A 92 -2.17 -5.71 3.26
CA LEU A 92 -0.99 -4.89 3.52
C LEU A 92 -0.50 -5.09 4.95
N PRO A 93 0.82 -4.99 5.20
CA PRO A 93 1.32 -4.98 6.56
C PRO A 93 0.79 -3.76 7.32
N ALA A 94 0.80 -3.83 8.65
CA ALA A 94 0.41 -2.68 9.46
C ALA A 94 1.27 -1.48 9.08
N MET A 95 0.61 -0.39 8.63
CA MET A 95 1.29 0.81 8.17
C MET A 95 1.63 1.72 9.33
N LEU A 96 2.85 2.26 9.33
CA LEU A 96 3.25 3.31 10.26
C LEU A 96 2.60 4.62 9.81
N GLU A 97 1.87 5.24 10.69
CA GLU A 97 1.16 6.51 10.44
C GLU A 97 1.27 7.42 11.67
N GLY A 98 1.11 8.71 11.46
CA GLY A 98 1.07 9.69 12.54
C GLY A 98 2.28 9.62 13.46
N VAL A 99 2.03 9.47 14.75
CA VAL A 99 3.07 9.42 15.79
C VAL A 99 4.05 8.27 15.57
N GLN A 100 3.57 7.12 15.14
CA GLN A 100 4.42 5.95 14.88
C GLN A 100 5.38 6.22 13.73
N LEU A 101 4.91 6.83 12.65
CA LEU A 101 5.75 7.18 11.51
C LEU A 101 6.77 8.26 11.91
N GLU A 102 6.35 9.27 12.66
CA GLU A 102 7.26 10.30 13.16
C GLU A 102 8.38 9.71 14.01
N ALA A 103 8.05 8.80 14.94
CA ALA A 103 9.03 8.12 15.76
C ALA A 103 10.03 7.33 14.91
N ALA A 104 9.55 6.60 13.92
CA ALA A 104 10.39 5.84 12.99
C ALA A 104 11.31 6.75 12.18
N VAL A 105 10.82 7.90 11.72
CA VAL A 105 11.61 8.89 10.99
C VAL A 105 12.71 9.48 11.89
N ARG A 106 12.37 9.83 13.12
CA ARG A 106 13.36 10.35 14.09
C ARG A 106 14.47 9.34 14.36
N GLU A 107 14.14 8.09 14.54
CA GLU A 107 15.12 7.01 14.69
C GLU A 107 16.03 6.88 13.46
N ALA A 108 15.44 6.97 12.27
CA ALA A 108 16.19 6.91 11.01
C ALA A 108 17.16 8.11 10.87
N ILE A 109 16.73 9.29 11.30
CA ILE A 109 17.58 10.49 11.30
C ILE A 109 18.81 10.28 12.22
N GLN A 110 18.57 9.73 13.42
CA GLN A 110 19.66 9.43 14.36
C GLN A 110 20.59 8.35 13.80
N ALA A 111 20.02 7.28 13.25
CA ALA A 111 20.80 6.17 12.69
C ALA A 111 21.69 6.62 11.51
N ALA A 112 21.20 7.55 10.70
CA ALA A 112 21.94 8.09 9.56
C ALA A 112 22.91 9.23 9.96
N GLY A 113 22.81 9.74 11.18
CA GLY A 113 23.60 10.90 11.62
C GLY A 113 23.26 12.16 10.83
N ALA A 114 22.03 12.27 10.37
CA ALA A 114 21.59 13.36 9.50
C ALA A 114 21.48 14.69 10.26
N GLN A 115 21.94 15.78 9.64
CA GLN A 115 21.91 17.11 10.21
C GLN A 115 21.16 18.13 9.35
N SER A 116 20.96 17.82 8.07
CA SER A 116 20.30 18.73 7.13
C SER A 116 19.55 17.96 6.06
N ARG A 117 18.78 18.69 5.24
CA ARG A 117 18.02 18.11 4.12
C ARG A 117 18.92 17.41 3.08
N LYS A 118 20.19 17.74 3.04
CA LYS A 118 21.16 17.06 2.15
C LYS A 118 21.30 15.58 2.50
N ASP A 119 21.01 15.22 3.74
CA ASP A 119 21.12 13.84 4.24
C ASP A 119 19.82 13.03 4.07
N MET A 120 18.81 13.62 3.42
CA MET A 120 17.50 13.00 3.25
C MET A 120 17.58 11.60 2.61
N GLY A 121 18.42 11.42 1.59
CA GLY A 121 18.61 10.12 0.95
C GLY A 121 19.08 9.05 1.93
N ALA A 122 20.02 9.39 2.81
CA ALA A 122 20.52 8.48 3.83
C ALA A 122 19.45 8.13 4.86
N VAL A 123 18.63 9.11 5.26
CA VAL A 123 17.52 8.90 6.19
C VAL A 123 16.48 7.97 5.59
N MET A 124 16.08 8.20 4.33
CA MET A 124 15.09 7.36 3.64
C MET A 124 15.61 5.93 3.48
N LYS A 125 16.89 5.77 3.20
CA LYS A 125 17.52 4.46 3.11
C LYS A 125 17.50 3.72 4.45
N ALA A 126 17.82 4.41 5.55
CA ALA A 126 17.77 3.85 6.89
C ALA A 126 16.35 3.46 7.29
N LEU A 127 15.36 4.28 6.96
CA LEU A 127 13.95 4.02 7.22
C LEU A 127 13.49 2.77 6.47
N GLN A 128 13.84 2.67 5.20
CA GLN A 128 13.49 1.51 4.37
C GLN A 128 14.15 0.22 4.89
N ALA A 129 15.40 0.29 5.34
CA ALA A 129 16.10 -0.87 5.87
C ALA A 129 15.42 -1.43 7.13
N ARG A 130 14.83 -0.57 7.96
CA ARG A 130 14.17 -0.96 9.21
C ARG A 130 12.71 -1.37 9.03
N HIS A 131 11.97 -0.67 8.18
CA HIS A 131 10.51 -0.78 8.09
C HIS A 131 10.02 -1.26 6.72
N GLY A 132 10.91 -1.41 5.74
CA GLY A 132 10.56 -1.90 4.41
C GLY A 132 9.47 -1.05 3.76
N ALA A 133 8.35 -1.70 3.42
CA ALA A 133 7.23 -1.05 2.75
C ALA A 133 6.10 -0.64 3.70
N SER A 134 6.34 -0.64 5.03
CA SER A 134 5.31 -0.43 6.05
C SER A 134 4.97 1.05 6.28
N TYR A 135 5.24 1.93 5.33
CA TYR A 135 4.91 3.35 5.42
C TYR A 135 4.64 3.92 4.03
N ASP A 136 3.96 5.07 3.99
CA ASP A 136 3.79 5.84 2.76
C ASP A 136 5.06 6.67 2.52
N GLY A 137 5.71 6.47 1.37
CA GLY A 137 6.96 7.15 1.02
C GLY A 137 6.83 8.66 0.98
N LYS A 138 5.71 9.19 0.47
CA LYS A 138 5.46 10.63 0.41
C LYS A 138 5.31 11.24 1.79
N ALA A 139 4.53 10.61 2.67
CA ALA A 139 4.33 11.07 4.04
C ALA A 139 5.64 11.05 4.81
N ALA A 140 6.44 9.98 4.67
CA ALA A 140 7.75 9.88 5.30
C ALA A 140 8.70 10.97 4.80
N SER A 141 8.75 11.20 3.49
CA SER A 141 9.56 12.24 2.88
C SER A 141 9.24 13.64 3.41
N GLN A 142 7.95 13.94 3.54
CA GLN A 142 7.49 15.22 4.09
C GLN A 142 7.89 15.39 5.55
N LEU A 143 7.82 14.33 6.35
CA LEU A 143 8.27 14.36 7.75
C LEU A 143 9.79 14.58 7.85
N VAL A 144 10.57 13.90 7.02
CA VAL A 144 12.01 14.07 6.97
C VAL A 144 12.38 15.51 6.65
N GLN A 145 11.74 16.10 5.64
CA GLN A 145 11.96 17.50 5.27
C GLN A 145 11.64 18.45 6.42
N SER A 146 10.53 18.20 7.11
CA SER A 146 10.06 18.99 8.24
C SER A 146 11.03 18.93 9.42
N LEU A 147 11.60 17.75 9.69
CA LEU A 147 12.47 17.52 10.85
C LEU A 147 13.94 17.88 10.60
N LEU A 148 14.35 17.98 9.34
CA LEU A 148 15.73 18.32 8.93
C LEU A 148 15.87 19.77 8.41
N SER A 149 15.02 20.63 8.76
CA SER A 149 15.02 22.02 8.28
C SER A 149 16.32 22.77 8.57
#